data_53e5a80717a2b64b81dfd5061e450744
#
_entry.id   53e5a80717a2b64b81dfd5061e450744
#
_cell.length_a   1.000
_cell.length_b   1.000
_cell.length_c   1.000
_cell.angle_alpha   90.00
_cell.angle_beta   90.00
_cell.angle_gamma   90.00
#
_symmetry.space_group_name_H-M   'P 1'
#
loop_
_entity.id
_entity.type
_entity.pdbx_description
1 polymer ?
#
loop_
_entity_poly.entity_id
_entity_poly.type
_entity_poly.pdbx_seq_one_letter_code
_entity_poly.pdbx_strand_id
1 'polypeptide(L)'
;MGINAVIIEYMKRRLSILTIMIVCSLAAVGQIDRRVQNKPYVDLRPLHFGILVGLNMQDIEFENTGPQTITYEDGSVHDELVVCDADKWNPGFSVGVLAEWRLSDNFTLRFTPQMHFGAKHLTFLNMKQLDAEGRPFSQTQDLKNTYVSMPIDLKFAAPRWNNHRPYIMAGINPMMNLTGGDSDMVRLKRYDTMLEIGLGCDFYLPFFKLIPELKFCFGLTNVLDTNHKNELRDDNLKAYAGSVSKAQSKMIVLTFYFE
;
A
#
# COMPACT_ATOMS: atom_id res chain seq x y z
N MET A 1 -19.44 37.12 5.24
CA MET A 1 -18.89 36.51 3.99
C MET A 1 -17.40 36.28 4.26
N GLY A 2 -17.06 35.02 4.51
CA GLY A 2 -16.17 34.64 5.57
C GLY A 2 -14.75 34.30 5.17
N ILE A 3 -13.97 34.20 6.20
CA ILE A 3 -12.58 33.74 6.28
C ILE A 3 -12.34 32.49 5.43
N ASN A 4 -13.30 31.57 5.34
CA ASN A 4 -13.20 30.36 4.52
C ASN A 4 -13.07 30.64 3.00
N ALA A 5 -13.71 31.67 2.47
CA ALA A 5 -13.59 32.03 1.05
C ALA A 5 -12.18 32.57 0.72
N VAL A 6 -11.59 33.36 1.60
CA VAL A 6 -10.23 33.89 1.45
C VAL A 6 -9.19 32.77 1.54
N ILE A 7 -9.38 31.80 2.42
CA ILE A 7 -8.49 30.62 2.56
C ILE A 7 -8.55 29.75 1.28
N ILE A 8 -9.75 29.50 0.75
CA ILE A 8 -9.93 28.69 -0.46
C ILE A 8 -9.28 29.40 -1.67
N GLU A 9 -9.42 30.70 -1.79
CA GLU A 9 -8.81 31.48 -2.88
C GLU A 9 -7.29 31.50 -2.78
N TYR A 10 -6.75 31.62 -1.58
CA TYR A 10 -5.32 31.53 -1.31
C TYR A 10 -4.75 30.15 -1.62
N MET A 11 -5.46 29.08 -1.26
CA MET A 11 -5.08 27.70 -1.59
C MET A 11 -5.10 27.44 -3.12
N LYS A 12 -6.16 27.89 -3.81
CA LYS A 12 -6.24 27.79 -5.28
C LYS A 12 -5.08 28.51 -5.97
N ARG A 13 -4.73 29.70 -5.50
CA ARG A 13 -3.60 30.48 -6.05
C ARG A 13 -2.27 29.76 -5.81
N ARG A 14 -2.03 29.19 -4.64
CA ARG A 14 -0.81 28.41 -4.37
C ARG A 14 -0.75 27.14 -5.21
N LEU A 15 -1.87 26.44 -5.36
CA LEU A 15 -1.96 25.24 -6.20
C LEU A 15 -1.68 25.58 -7.68
N SER A 16 -2.23 26.68 -8.18
CA SER A 16 -1.96 27.16 -9.55
C SER A 16 -0.49 27.51 -9.77
N ILE A 17 0.13 28.19 -8.81
CA ILE A 17 1.57 28.52 -8.87
C ILE A 17 2.42 27.25 -8.85
N LEU A 18 2.07 26.28 -8.01
CA LEU A 18 2.76 24.99 -7.95
C LEU A 18 2.64 24.23 -9.29
N THR A 19 1.43 24.21 -9.85
CA THR A 19 1.17 23.58 -11.17
C THR A 19 1.97 24.25 -12.27
N ILE A 20 2.02 25.59 -12.30
CA ILE A 20 2.81 26.34 -13.28
C ILE A 20 4.31 26.06 -13.10
N MET A 21 4.81 26.01 -11.87
CA MET A 21 6.22 25.66 -11.62
C MET A 21 6.56 24.25 -12.08
N ILE A 22 5.67 23.27 -11.86
CA ILE A 22 5.85 21.90 -12.36
C ILE A 22 5.84 21.87 -13.88
N VAL A 23 4.91 22.57 -14.54
CA VAL A 23 4.85 22.64 -16.02
C VAL A 23 6.08 23.35 -16.58
N CYS A 24 6.53 24.45 -15.97
CA CYS A 24 7.76 25.15 -16.39
C CYS A 24 9.02 24.30 -16.19
N SER A 25 9.10 23.51 -15.10
CA SER A 25 10.24 22.60 -14.88
C SER A 25 10.27 21.47 -15.93
N LEU A 26 9.11 20.96 -16.34
CA LEU A 26 9.00 19.98 -17.43
C LEU A 26 9.41 20.57 -18.78
N ALA A 27 9.08 21.83 -19.04
CA ALA A 27 9.47 22.52 -20.26
C ALA A 27 10.99 22.85 -20.32
N ALA A 28 11.62 23.12 -19.17
CA ALA A 28 13.06 23.39 -19.09
C ALA A 28 13.91 22.14 -19.40
N VAL A 29 13.38 20.94 -19.26
CA VAL A 29 14.06 19.69 -19.64
C VAL A 29 14.07 19.47 -21.17
N GLY A 30 13.32 20.25 -21.91
CA GLY A 30 13.18 20.12 -23.38
C GLY A 30 14.36 20.64 -24.20
N GLN A 31 15.46 21.14 -23.61
CA GLN A 31 16.67 21.47 -24.37
C GLN A 31 17.32 20.17 -24.83
N ILE A 32 17.36 19.99 -26.15
CA ILE A 32 17.96 18.84 -26.84
C ILE A 32 19.49 18.91 -26.64
N ASP A 33 19.91 18.47 -25.47
CA ASP A 33 21.30 18.14 -25.21
C ASP A 33 21.55 16.77 -25.85
N ARG A 34 22.40 16.68 -26.85
CA ARG A 34 22.80 15.43 -27.52
C ARG A 34 23.69 14.64 -26.55
N ARG A 35 23.09 14.14 -25.47
CA ARG A 35 23.78 13.29 -24.51
C ARG A 35 24.08 11.93 -25.13
N VAL A 36 25.27 11.42 -24.84
CA VAL A 36 25.63 10.06 -25.20
C VAL A 36 24.60 9.10 -24.62
N GLN A 37 24.06 8.25 -25.49
CA GLN A 37 23.08 7.25 -25.08
C GLN A 37 23.80 6.12 -24.33
N ASN A 38 23.56 6.02 -23.02
CA ASN A 38 24.13 4.98 -22.19
C ASN A 38 23.49 3.62 -22.52
N LYS A 39 24.25 2.52 -22.54
CA LYS A 39 23.73 1.18 -22.77
C LYS A 39 22.75 1.08 -23.96
N PRO A 40 23.15 1.44 -25.20
CA PRO A 40 22.23 1.65 -26.32
C PRO A 40 21.46 0.38 -26.74
N TYR A 41 21.97 -0.81 -26.46
CA TYR A 41 21.36 -2.10 -26.87
C TYR A 41 20.75 -2.88 -25.71
N VAL A 42 20.69 -2.32 -24.50
CA VAL A 42 20.19 -3.05 -23.33
C VAL A 42 18.73 -3.45 -23.49
N ASP A 43 17.89 -2.56 -24.05
CA ASP A 43 16.46 -2.80 -24.23
C ASP A 43 16.13 -3.87 -25.29
N LEU A 44 17.12 -4.31 -26.08
CA LEU A 44 16.97 -5.38 -27.06
C LEU A 44 17.10 -6.77 -26.46
N ARG A 45 17.62 -6.87 -25.25
CA ARG A 45 17.75 -8.16 -24.55
C ARG A 45 16.36 -8.72 -24.22
N PRO A 46 16.15 -10.03 -24.40
CA PRO A 46 14.84 -10.63 -24.10
C PRO A 46 14.56 -10.73 -22.60
N LEU A 47 15.60 -10.89 -21.78
CA LEU A 47 15.50 -11.06 -20.34
C LEU A 47 16.38 -10.05 -19.61
N HIS A 48 15.83 -9.51 -18.53
CA HIS A 48 16.49 -8.57 -17.63
C HIS A 48 16.32 -9.07 -16.20
N PHE A 49 17.37 -8.88 -15.39
CA PHE A 49 17.37 -9.23 -13.99
C PHE A 49 17.94 -8.10 -13.16
N GLY A 50 17.41 -7.95 -11.95
CA GLY A 50 17.85 -6.92 -11.04
C GLY A 50 17.47 -7.22 -9.60
N ILE A 51 17.82 -6.30 -8.75
CA ILE A 51 17.41 -6.30 -7.34
C ILE A 51 16.54 -5.08 -7.09
N LEU A 52 15.71 -5.16 -6.08
CA LEU A 52 14.86 -4.05 -5.67
C LEU A 52 14.97 -3.79 -4.16
N VAL A 53 14.89 -2.51 -3.84
CA VAL A 53 14.67 -2.01 -2.49
C VAL A 53 13.58 -0.96 -2.54
N GLY A 54 12.77 -0.86 -1.52
CA GLY A 54 11.66 0.09 -1.51
C GLY A 54 11.18 0.43 -0.12
N LEU A 55 10.37 1.49 -0.08
CA LEU A 55 9.58 1.86 1.07
C LEU A 55 8.13 1.51 0.79
N ASN A 56 7.44 0.94 1.76
CA ASN A 56 6.01 0.67 1.68
C ASN A 56 5.27 1.37 2.80
N MET A 57 4.04 1.76 2.52
CA MET A 57 3.07 2.24 3.49
C MET A 57 1.86 1.32 3.39
N GLN A 58 1.58 0.61 4.48
CA GLN A 58 0.50 -0.35 4.55
C GLN A 58 -0.66 0.24 5.32
N ASP A 59 -1.85 0.06 4.77
CA ASP A 59 -3.11 0.47 5.35
C ASP A 59 -4.14 -0.65 5.22
N ILE A 60 -5.21 -0.57 5.99
CA ILE A 60 -6.31 -1.52 5.95
C ILE A 60 -7.62 -0.78 6.19
N GLU A 61 -8.55 -0.95 5.29
CA GLU A 61 -9.89 -0.38 5.41
C GLU A 61 -10.84 -1.41 6.01
N PHE A 62 -11.52 -1.01 7.05
CA PHE A 62 -12.47 -1.86 7.77
C PHE A 62 -13.93 -1.46 7.47
N GLU A 63 -14.77 -2.47 7.31
CA GLU A 63 -16.21 -2.32 7.34
C GLU A 63 -16.73 -2.74 8.70
N ASN A 64 -17.15 -1.76 9.51
CA ASN A 64 -17.62 -2.00 10.88
C ASN A 64 -19.01 -2.63 10.89
N THR A 65 -19.23 -3.60 11.79
CA THR A 65 -20.49 -4.35 11.91
C THR A 65 -21.62 -3.50 12.51
N GLY A 66 -21.28 -2.47 13.29
CA GLY A 66 -22.24 -1.67 14.04
C GLY A 66 -22.55 -2.25 15.43
N PRO A 67 -23.74 -1.93 16.00
CA PRO A 67 -24.13 -2.41 17.31
C PRO A 67 -24.19 -3.95 17.36
N GLN A 68 -23.61 -4.55 18.42
CA GLN A 68 -23.54 -5.98 18.65
C GLN A 68 -24.10 -6.30 20.01
N THR A 69 -24.85 -7.40 20.11
CA THR A 69 -25.31 -7.95 21.37
C THR A 69 -24.38 -9.11 21.74
N ILE A 70 -23.70 -9.02 22.88
CA ILE A 70 -22.72 -10.01 23.35
C ILE A 70 -23.24 -10.62 24.63
N THR A 71 -23.24 -11.95 24.66
CA THR A 71 -23.53 -12.73 25.87
C THR A 71 -22.21 -13.16 26.47
N TYR A 72 -21.95 -12.75 27.72
CA TYR A 72 -20.76 -13.09 28.47
C TYR A 72 -20.93 -14.45 29.19
N GLU A 73 -19.82 -15.03 29.65
CA GLU A 73 -19.86 -16.34 30.37
C GLU A 73 -20.67 -16.31 31.64
N ASP A 74 -20.82 -15.16 32.28
CA ASP A 74 -21.66 -14.94 33.46
C ASP A 74 -23.17 -14.91 33.14
N GLY A 75 -23.54 -15.05 31.85
CA GLY A 75 -24.90 -14.96 31.34
C GLY A 75 -25.43 -13.54 31.18
N SER A 76 -24.64 -12.53 31.44
CA SER A 76 -25.01 -11.14 31.18
C SER A 76 -25.01 -10.85 29.68
N VAL A 77 -25.97 -10.00 29.25
CA VAL A 77 -26.12 -9.60 27.86
C VAL A 77 -25.90 -8.09 27.75
N HIS A 78 -24.91 -7.68 27.00
CA HIS A 78 -24.59 -6.27 26.78
C HIS A 78 -24.61 -5.93 25.31
N ASP A 79 -25.17 -4.76 25.01
CA ASP A 79 -25.08 -4.17 23.66
C ASP A 79 -23.82 -3.31 23.58
N GLU A 80 -22.88 -3.74 22.77
CA GLU A 80 -21.61 -3.08 22.54
C GLU A 80 -21.60 -2.39 21.16
N LEU A 81 -20.96 -1.22 21.08
CA LEU A 81 -20.69 -0.52 19.82
C LEU A 81 -19.20 -0.23 19.76
N VAL A 82 -18.48 -1.10 19.10
CA VAL A 82 -17.05 -0.97 18.88
C VAL A 82 -16.79 -0.61 17.42
N VAL A 83 -16.02 0.44 17.21
CA VAL A 83 -15.55 0.90 15.90
C VAL A 83 -14.06 0.66 15.81
N CYS A 84 -13.62 -0.02 14.76
CA CYS A 84 -12.21 -0.26 14.46
C CYS A 84 -11.78 0.57 13.24
N ASP A 85 -10.65 1.23 13.37
CA ASP A 85 -10.04 1.98 12.25
C ASP A 85 -8.52 1.87 12.29
N ALA A 86 -7.89 2.01 11.11
CA ALA A 86 -6.44 2.16 10.98
C ALA A 86 -6.12 3.66 10.97
N ASP A 87 -5.64 4.18 12.08
CA ASP A 87 -5.45 5.62 12.28
C ASP A 87 -4.10 6.15 11.79
N LYS A 88 -3.15 5.27 11.44
CA LYS A 88 -1.79 5.64 11.06
C LYS A 88 -1.25 4.82 9.89
N TRP A 89 -0.67 5.53 8.94
CA TRP A 89 0.16 4.96 7.88
C TRP A 89 1.59 4.74 8.41
N ASN A 90 1.93 3.51 8.73
CA ASN A 90 3.26 3.17 9.21
C ASN A 90 4.19 2.84 8.03
N PRO A 91 5.36 3.51 7.93
CA PRO A 91 6.33 3.18 6.91
C PRO A 91 6.98 1.83 7.20
N GLY A 92 7.11 1.04 6.16
CA GLY A 92 7.82 -0.21 6.12
C GLY A 92 8.86 -0.22 5.01
N PHE A 93 9.54 -1.33 4.84
CA PHE A 93 10.51 -1.49 3.76
C PHE A 93 10.23 -2.77 2.96
N SER A 94 10.72 -2.78 1.72
CA SER A 94 10.55 -3.88 0.78
C SER A 94 11.88 -4.23 0.15
N VAL A 95 12.14 -5.52 -0.01
CA VAL A 95 13.33 -6.04 -0.69
C VAL A 95 12.93 -7.21 -1.58
N GLY A 96 13.60 -7.34 -2.71
CA GLY A 96 13.30 -8.45 -3.61
C GLY A 96 14.19 -8.48 -4.84
N VAL A 97 13.76 -9.26 -5.82
CA VAL A 97 14.46 -9.41 -7.09
C VAL A 97 13.53 -9.09 -8.25
N LEU A 98 14.09 -8.70 -9.35
CA LEU A 98 13.43 -8.33 -10.59
C LEU A 98 13.76 -9.34 -11.66
N ALA A 99 12.76 -9.83 -12.36
CA ALA A 99 12.87 -10.52 -13.63
C ALA A 99 11.90 -9.89 -14.63
N GLU A 100 12.42 -9.40 -15.76
CA GLU A 100 11.61 -8.85 -16.84
C GLU A 100 11.79 -9.67 -18.11
N TRP A 101 10.70 -9.96 -18.78
CA TRP A 101 10.66 -10.59 -20.08
C TRP A 101 10.07 -9.64 -21.10
N ARG A 102 10.90 -9.21 -22.06
CA ARG A 102 10.47 -8.35 -23.16
C ARG A 102 9.54 -9.11 -24.10
N LEU A 103 8.30 -8.68 -24.22
CA LEU A 103 7.32 -9.24 -25.16
C LEU A 103 7.34 -8.51 -26.50
N SER A 104 7.52 -7.19 -26.47
CA SER A 104 7.62 -6.33 -27.63
C SER A 104 8.43 -5.07 -27.31
N ASP A 105 8.50 -4.12 -28.25
CA ASP A 105 9.23 -2.86 -28.03
C ASP A 105 8.64 -2.02 -26.88
N ASN A 106 7.34 -2.13 -26.67
CA ASN A 106 6.63 -1.35 -25.63
C ASN A 106 6.14 -2.20 -24.47
N PHE A 107 5.97 -3.52 -24.64
CA PHE A 107 5.40 -4.39 -23.62
C PHE A 107 6.45 -5.31 -23.02
N THR A 108 6.47 -5.35 -21.69
CA THR A 108 7.34 -6.22 -20.90
C THR A 108 6.52 -6.88 -19.82
N LEU A 109 6.64 -8.19 -19.68
CA LEU A 109 6.12 -8.94 -18.55
C LEU A 109 7.16 -8.89 -17.44
N ARG A 110 6.73 -8.51 -16.25
CA ARG A 110 7.59 -8.38 -15.08
C ARG A 110 7.14 -9.32 -13.98
N PHE A 111 8.11 -9.96 -13.33
CA PHE A 111 7.93 -10.79 -12.15
C PHE A 111 8.89 -10.31 -11.07
N THR A 112 8.34 -9.89 -9.92
CA THR A 112 9.13 -9.28 -8.84
C THR A 112 8.86 -9.91 -7.49
N PRO A 113 9.35 -11.16 -7.25
CA PRO A 113 9.24 -11.75 -5.92
C PRO A 113 9.93 -10.85 -4.89
N GLN A 114 9.19 -10.51 -3.84
CA GLN A 114 9.67 -9.54 -2.84
C GLN A 114 9.06 -9.83 -1.46
N MET A 115 9.73 -9.30 -0.45
CA MET A 115 9.26 -9.30 0.93
C MET A 115 8.95 -7.87 1.36
N HIS A 116 7.81 -7.70 2.02
CA HIS A 116 7.40 -6.44 2.62
C HIS A 116 7.40 -6.59 4.13
N PHE A 117 8.09 -5.70 4.80
CA PHE A 117 8.11 -5.60 6.26
C PHE A 117 7.40 -4.31 6.67
N GLY A 118 6.49 -4.41 7.61
CA GLY A 118 5.73 -3.27 8.08
C GLY A 118 4.92 -3.58 9.32
N ALA A 119 4.17 -2.59 9.77
CA ALA A 119 3.20 -2.73 10.85
C ALA A 119 1.94 -1.91 10.51
N LYS A 120 0.78 -2.39 10.97
CA LYS A 120 -0.49 -1.66 10.91
C LYS A 120 -0.91 -1.34 12.33
N HIS A 121 -1.25 -0.08 12.58
CA HIS A 121 -1.75 0.36 13.86
C HIS A 121 -3.27 0.43 13.81
N LEU A 122 -3.94 -0.34 14.66
CA LEU A 122 -5.39 -0.40 14.76
C LEU A 122 -5.83 0.26 16.04
N THR A 123 -6.85 1.09 15.95
CA THR A 123 -7.50 1.74 17.08
C THR A 123 -8.95 1.30 17.14
N PHE A 124 -9.33 0.74 18.30
CA PHE A 124 -10.69 0.36 18.61
C PHE A 124 -11.29 1.36 19.58
N LEU A 125 -12.46 1.87 19.26
CA LEU A 125 -13.22 2.80 20.10
C LEU A 125 -14.51 2.13 20.53
N ASN A 126 -14.66 1.91 21.83
CA ASN A 126 -15.93 1.45 22.39
C ASN A 126 -16.79 2.67 22.75
N MET A 127 -17.85 2.89 21.97
CA MET A 127 -18.73 4.05 22.11
C MET A 127 -19.67 3.96 23.33
N LYS A 128 -19.81 2.78 23.94
CA LYS A 128 -20.67 2.58 25.13
C LYS A 128 -19.91 2.58 26.43
N GLN A 129 -18.60 2.28 26.39
CA GLN A 129 -17.72 2.42 27.55
C GLN A 129 -17.02 3.76 27.51
N LEU A 130 -17.09 4.51 28.61
CA LEU A 130 -16.41 5.79 28.75
C LEU A 130 -15.22 5.64 29.70
N ASP A 131 -14.13 6.35 29.40
CA ASP A 131 -12.97 6.48 30.27
C ASP A 131 -13.29 7.43 31.47
N ALA A 132 -12.31 7.60 32.37
CA ALA A 132 -12.45 8.47 33.54
C ALA A 132 -12.68 9.95 33.14
N GLU A 133 -12.33 10.34 31.93
CA GLU A 133 -12.51 11.68 31.37
C GLU A 133 -13.81 11.81 30.53
N GLY A 134 -14.65 10.78 30.48
CA GLY A 134 -15.91 10.78 29.74
C GLY A 134 -15.77 10.64 28.21
N ARG A 135 -14.61 10.17 27.73
CA ARG A 135 -14.37 9.87 26.30
C ARG A 135 -14.62 8.36 26.01
N PRO A 136 -14.91 7.98 24.77
CA PRO A 136 -14.99 6.57 24.40
C PRO A 136 -13.73 5.81 24.78
N PHE A 137 -13.90 4.63 25.39
CA PHE A 137 -12.77 3.79 25.79
C PHE A 137 -12.03 3.31 24.52
N SER A 138 -10.72 3.54 24.52
CA SER A 138 -9.87 3.25 23.37
C SER A 138 -8.89 2.13 23.69
N GLN A 139 -8.82 1.14 22.79
CA GLN A 139 -7.77 0.12 22.77
C GLN A 139 -7.03 0.15 21.45
N THR A 140 -5.74 -0.17 21.49
CA THR A 140 -4.89 -0.19 20.28
C THR A 140 -4.24 -1.56 20.10
N GLN A 141 -4.04 -1.94 18.86
CA GLN A 141 -3.34 -3.16 18.50
C GLN A 141 -2.35 -2.87 17.35
N ASP A 142 -1.10 -3.26 17.53
CA ASP A 142 -0.08 -3.21 16.49
C ASP A 142 0.04 -4.56 15.80
N LEU A 143 -0.39 -4.64 14.56
CA LEU A 143 -0.22 -5.81 13.70
C LEU A 143 1.10 -5.70 12.93
N LYS A 144 2.15 -6.35 13.43
CA LYS A 144 3.39 -6.53 12.66
C LYS A 144 3.12 -7.47 11.50
N ASN A 145 3.48 -7.06 10.29
CA ASN A 145 3.21 -7.82 9.08
C ASN A 145 4.50 -8.06 8.30
N THR A 146 4.71 -9.29 7.94
CA THR A 146 5.74 -9.69 6.96
C THR A 146 5.02 -10.42 5.84
N TYR A 147 4.99 -9.79 4.66
CA TYR A 147 4.39 -10.38 3.47
C TYR A 147 5.47 -10.89 2.53
N VAL A 148 5.29 -12.10 2.02
CA VAL A 148 5.94 -12.57 0.79
C VAL A 148 4.98 -12.33 -0.35
N SER A 149 5.41 -11.64 -1.39
CA SER A 149 4.61 -11.32 -2.56
C SER A 149 5.29 -11.77 -3.85
N MET A 150 4.46 -12.12 -4.84
CA MET A 150 4.90 -12.61 -6.15
C MET A 150 4.13 -11.89 -7.27
N PRO A 151 4.31 -10.56 -7.42
CA PRO A 151 3.58 -9.81 -8.43
C PRO A 151 3.94 -10.24 -9.85
N ILE A 152 2.92 -10.24 -10.70
CA ILE A 152 3.02 -10.43 -12.14
C ILE A 152 2.41 -9.20 -12.78
N ASP A 153 3.27 -8.39 -13.40
CA ASP A 153 2.92 -7.07 -13.92
C ASP A 153 3.14 -6.99 -15.43
N LEU A 154 2.25 -6.33 -16.11
CA LEU A 154 2.43 -5.92 -17.50
C LEU A 154 2.87 -4.44 -17.52
N LYS A 155 4.09 -4.21 -17.96
CA LYS A 155 4.69 -2.88 -18.11
C LYS A 155 4.49 -2.42 -19.55
N PHE A 156 3.94 -1.21 -19.72
CA PHE A 156 3.85 -0.51 -21.00
C PHE A 156 4.78 0.69 -20.96
N ALA A 157 5.86 0.63 -21.71
CA ALA A 157 6.89 1.64 -21.73
C ALA A 157 6.85 2.47 -23.02
N ALA A 158 7.01 3.78 -22.88
CA ALA A 158 7.18 4.69 -24.01
C ALA A 158 8.50 4.39 -24.76
N PRO A 159 8.66 4.86 -26.01
CA PRO A 159 9.96 4.88 -26.66
C PRO A 159 11.01 5.59 -25.81
N ARG A 160 12.22 5.05 -25.79
CA ARG A 160 13.32 5.64 -25.02
C ARG A 160 13.69 7.02 -25.59
N TRP A 161 13.74 8.01 -24.71
CA TRP A 161 14.19 9.35 -25.02
C TRP A 161 15.51 9.64 -24.30
N ASN A 162 16.61 9.70 -25.05
CA ASN A 162 17.97 9.79 -24.50
C ASN A 162 18.25 8.68 -23.46
N ASN A 163 18.33 9.04 -22.18
CA ASN A 163 18.61 8.14 -21.08
C ASN A 163 17.42 7.96 -20.14
N HIS A 164 16.21 8.21 -20.63
CA HIS A 164 14.97 8.09 -19.86
C HIS A 164 13.93 7.30 -20.65
N ARG A 165 13.18 6.46 -19.97
CA ARG A 165 12.07 5.70 -20.55
C ARG A 165 10.93 5.59 -19.54
N PRO A 166 9.96 6.52 -19.57
CA PRO A 166 8.80 6.45 -18.69
C PRO A 166 7.89 5.29 -19.07
N TYR A 167 7.20 4.74 -18.08
CA TYR A 167 6.26 3.65 -18.26
C TYR A 167 5.13 3.69 -17.24
N ILE A 168 4.07 2.98 -17.56
CA ILE A 168 2.99 2.60 -16.65
C ILE A 168 2.96 1.09 -16.54
N MET A 169 2.45 0.58 -15.44
CA MET A 169 2.30 -0.84 -15.24
C MET A 169 0.99 -1.15 -14.53
N ALA A 170 0.48 -2.33 -14.76
CA ALA A 170 -0.63 -2.92 -14.02
C ALA A 170 -0.42 -4.41 -13.88
N GLY A 171 -0.87 -4.98 -12.77
CA GLY A 171 -0.70 -6.39 -12.52
C GLY A 171 -1.47 -6.90 -11.32
N ILE A 172 -1.23 -8.17 -11.01
CA ILE A 172 -1.82 -8.89 -9.89
C ILE A 172 -0.70 -9.34 -8.97
N ASN A 173 -0.87 -9.10 -7.68
CA ASN A 173 0.08 -9.46 -6.66
C ASN A 173 -0.55 -10.44 -5.65
N PRO A 174 -0.35 -11.74 -5.81
CA PRO A 174 -0.63 -12.70 -4.76
C PRO A 174 0.38 -12.54 -3.62
N MET A 175 -0.13 -12.46 -2.39
CA MET A 175 0.66 -12.22 -1.18
C MET A 175 0.35 -13.28 -0.13
N MET A 176 1.36 -13.60 0.65
CA MET A 176 1.23 -14.48 1.81
C MET A 176 1.77 -13.77 3.05
N ASN A 177 0.92 -13.64 4.07
CA ASN A 177 1.31 -13.13 5.37
C ASN A 177 2.03 -14.25 6.15
N LEU A 178 3.23 -13.98 6.60
CA LEU A 178 4.03 -14.89 7.43
C LEU A 178 3.85 -14.65 8.92
N THR A 179 3.21 -13.54 9.29
CA THR A 179 3.02 -13.14 10.68
C THR A 179 1.55 -13.35 11.06
N GLY A 180 1.29 -13.96 12.18
CA GLY A 180 -0.03 -14.11 12.76
C GLY A 180 0.11 -14.37 14.25
N GLY A 181 -0.64 -13.65 15.07
CA GLY A 181 -0.74 -13.85 16.51
C GLY A 181 -2.06 -14.50 16.88
N ASP A 182 -2.05 -15.50 17.74
CA ASP A 182 -3.28 -16.17 18.22
C ASP A 182 -4.01 -15.34 19.29
N SER A 183 -3.35 -14.32 19.86
CA SER A 183 -3.87 -13.43 20.90
C SER A 183 -4.34 -12.08 20.39
N ASP A 184 -4.34 -11.87 19.08
CA ASP A 184 -4.75 -10.61 18.47
C ASP A 184 -6.28 -10.42 18.52
N MET A 185 -6.76 -9.19 18.73
CA MET A 185 -8.19 -8.86 18.67
C MET A 185 -8.74 -9.11 17.27
N VAL A 186 -7.97 -8.71 16.24
CA VAL A 186 -8.26 -8.94 14.83
C VAL A 186 -7.14 -9.73 14.22
N ARG A 187 -7.47 -10.86 13.60
CA ARG A 187 -6.53 -11.70 12.85
C ARG A 187 -6.80 -11.58 11.37
N LEU A 188 -5.71 -11.43 10.60
CA LEU A 188 -5.77 -11.40 9.15
C LEU A 188 -5.52 -12.79 8.57
N LYS A 189 -6.20 -13.11 7.47
CA LYS A 189 -5.96 -14.31 6.68
C LYS A 189 -4.51 -14.35 6.18
N ARG A 190 -4.03 -15.57 5.98
CA ARG A 190 -2.68 -15.82 5.50
C ARG A 190 -2.46 -15.39 4.06
N TYR A 191 -3.48 -15.48 3.21
CA TYR A 191 -3.39 -15.18 1.78
C TYR A 191 -4.21 -13.93 1.44
N ASP A 192 -3.62 -13.07 0.64
CA ASP A 192 -4.26 -11.89 0.07
C ASP A 192 -3.88 -11.79 -1.41
N THR A 193 -4.73 -11.14 -2.20
CA THR A 193 -4.44 -10.85 -3.61
C THR A 193 -4.76 -9.38 -3.86
N MET A 194 -3.77 -8.66 -4.37
CA MET A 194 -3.92 -7.24 -4.69
C MET A 194 -3.86 -6.99 -6.19
N LEU A 195 -4.60 -5.99 -6.63
CA LEU A 195 -4.41 -5.34 -7.92
C LEU A 195 -3.35 -4.25 -7.75
N GLU A 196 -2.35 -4.24 -8.62
CA GLU A 196 -1.31 -3.21 -8.63
C GLU A 196 -1.44 -2.32 -9.87
N ILE A 197 -1.30 -1.02 -9.67
CA ILE A 197 -1.18 -0.03 -10.73
C ILE A 197 -0.01 0.87 -10.36
N GLY A 198 0.88 1.11 -11.31
CA GLY A 198 2.08 1.89 -11.03
C GLY A 198 2.55 2.70 -12.21
N LEU A 199 3.44 3.61 -11.90
CA LEU A 199 4.15 4.43 -12.86
C LEU A 199 5.63 4.52 -12.46
N GLY A 200 6.50 4.54 -13.45
CA GLY A 200 7.94 4.60 -13.21
C GLY A 200 8.69 5.16 -14.41
N CYS A 201 9.99 5.23 -14.24
CA CYS A 201 10.88 5.66 -15.31
C CYS A 201 12.19 4.91 -15.26
N ASP A 202 12.59 4.30 -16.37
CA ASP A 202 13.91 3.69 -16.52
C ASP A 202 14.94 4.82 -16.76
N PHE A 203 15.90 4.97 -15.86
CA PHE A 203 17.06 5.87 -16.03
C PHE A 203 18.29 5.05 -16.38
N TYR A 204 18.82 5.28 -17.56
CA TYR A 204 20.01 4.60 -18.06
C TYR A 204 21.27 5.34 -17.61
N LEU A 205 21.87 4.86 -16.54
CA LEU A 205 23.15 5.35 -16.05
C LEU A 205 24.31 4.65 -16.79
N PRO A 206 25.54 5.16 -16.74
CA PRO A 206 26.67 4.54 -17.44
C PRO A 206 26.90 3.08 -17.08
N PHE A 207 26.69 2.69 -15.81
CA PHE A 207 27.03 1.36 -15.31
C PHE A 207 25.82 0.47 -15.04
N PHE A 208 24.69 1.05 -14.66
CA PHE A 208 23.46 0.32 -14.33
C PHE A 208 22.22 1.11 -14.77
N LYS A 209 21.07 0.46 -14.74
CA LYS A 209 19.77 1.07 -14.94
C LYS A 209 19.11 1.25 -13.58
N LEU A 210 18.74 2.46 -13.23
CA LEU A 210 17.97 2.80 -12.03
C LEU A 210 16.52 3.01 -12.43
N ILE A 211 15.61 2.32 -11.73
CA ILE A 211 14.19 2.39 -12.05
C ILE A 211 13.40 2.77 -10.79
N PRO A 212 13.17 4.06 -10.52
CA PRO A 212 12.18 4.47 -9.53
C PRO A 212 10.78 4.17 -10.04
N GLU A 213 9.96 3.60 -9.16
CA GLU A 213 8.57 3.21 -9.44
C GLU A 213 7.69 3.47 -8.23
N LEU A 214 6.54 4.09 -8.47
CA LEU A 214 5.49 4.28 -7.48
C LEU A 214 4.32 3.37 -7.82
N LYS A 215 3.95 2.48 -6.89
CA LYS A 215 2.83 1.54 -7.01
C LYS A 215 1.73 1.85 -6.01
N PHE A 216 0.50 1.68 -6.47
CA PHE A 216 -0.71 1.69 -5.67
C PHE A 216 -1.32 0.29 -5.72
N CYS A 217 -1.49 -0.34 -4.57
CA CYS A 217 -1.95 -1.71 -4.45
C CYS A 217 -3.28 -1.72 -3.71
N PHE A 218 -4.28 -2.39 -4.28
CA PHE A 218 -5.65 -2.48 -3.77
C PHE A 218 -6.01 -3.94 -3.55
N GLY A 219 -6.36 -4.31 -2.31
CA GLY A 219 -6.80 -5.66 -1.97
C GLY A 219 -8.09 -6.04 -2.69
N LEU A 220 -8.09 -7.18 -3.35
CA LEU A 220 -9.27 -7.72 -4.03
C LEU A 220 -10.07 -8.65 -3.12
N THR A 221 -9.46 -9.16 -2.07
CA THR A 221 -10.04 -10.17 -1.18
C THR A 221 -10.36 -9.58 0.19
N ASN A 222 -11.34 -10.20 0.89
CA ASN A 222 -11.54 -9.92 2.30
C ASN A 222 -10.47 -10.66 3.12
N VAL A 223 -9.56 -9.90 3.70
CA VAL A 223 -8.44 -10.43 4.48
C VAL A 223 -8.76 -10.69 5.95
N LEU A 224 -9.97 -10.36 6.40
CA LEU A 224 -10.41 -10.63 7.78
C LEU A 224 -10.65 -12.12 8.00
N ASP A 225 -10.08 -12.67 9.06
CA ASP A 225 -10.43 -14.01 9.55
C ASP A 225 -11.64 -13.93 10.48
N THR A 226 -12.82 -14.14 9.93
CA THR A 226 -14.10 -14.05 10.65
C THR A 226 -14.31 -15.18 11.66
N ASN A 227 -13.56 -16.28 11.56
CA ASN A 227 -13.68 -17.41 12.48
C ASN A 227 -12.91 -17.18 13.78
N HIS A 228 -11.96 -16.27 13.78
CA HIS A 228 -11.10 -15.99 14.92
C HIS A 228 -11.87 -15.63 16.19
N LYS A 229 -13.00 -14.91 16.09
CA LYS A 229 -13.84 -14.57 17.24
C LYS A 229 -14.31 -15.80 18.05
N ASN A 230 -14.46 -16.96 17.40
CA ASN A 230 -14.90 -18.20 18.04
C ASN A 230 -13.74 -18.95 18.72
N GLU A 231 -12.50 -18.62 18.41
CA GLU A 231 -11.29 -19.21 18.96
C GLU A 231 -10.79 -18.45 20.20
N LEU A 232 -11.27 -17.22 20.40
CA LEU A 232 -10.91 -16.38 21.55
C LEU A 232 -11.54 -16.94 22.83
N ARG A 233 -10.70 -17.09 23.89
CA ARG A 233 -11.11 -17.54 25.21
C ARG A 233 -11.67 -16.42 26.09
N ASP A 234 -11.28 -15.17 25.79
CA ASP A 234 -11.71 -13.99 26.54
C ASP A 234 -12.92 -13.35 25.87
N ASP A 235 -14.06 -13.36 26.54
CA ASP A 235 -15.30 -12.78 26.02
C ASP A 235 -15.21 -11.27 25.78
N ASN A 236 -14.40 -10.56 26.56
CA ASN A 236 -14.18 -9.14 26.34
C ASN A 236 -13.54 -8.86 24.97
N LEU A 237 -12.66 -9.75 24.50
CA LEU A 237 -12.03 -9.61 23.19
C LEU A 237 -12.97 -10.01 22.05
N LYS A 238 -14.01 -10.81 22.29
CA LYS A 238 -15.01 -11.19 21.27
C LYS A 238 -15.76 -9.97 20.74
N ALA A 239 -16.01 -8.96 21.57
CA ALA A 239 -16.63 -7.71 21.19
C ALA A 239 -15.78 -6.97 20.15
N TYR A 240 -14.49 -6.92 20.39
CA TYR A 240 -13.53 -6.27 19.47
C TYR A 240 -13.33 -7.08 18.19
N ALA A 241 -13.19 -8.40 18.30
CA ALA A 241 -13.07 -9.28 17.14
C ALA A 241 -14.33 -9.28 16.25
N GLY A 242 -15.52 -9.11 16.86
CA GLY A 242 -16.79 -9.03 16.15
C GLY A 242 -17.11 -7.65 15.57
N SER A 243 -16.36 -6.60 15.93
CA SER A 243 -16.64 -5.22 15.52
C SER A 243 -16.48 -4.99 14.02
N VAL A 244 -15.76 -5.87 13.32
CA VAL A 244 -15.43 -5.76 11.90
C VAL A 244 -16.01 -6.91 11.11
N SER A 245 -16.70 -6.61 10.00
CA SER A 245 -17.28 -7.60 9.07
C SER A 245 -16.39 -7.89 7.87
N LYS A 246 -15.63 -6.89 7.43
CA LYS A 246 -14.75 -6.97 6.26
C LYS A 246 -13.51 -6.13 6.45
N ALA A 247 -12.39 -6.59 5.91
CA ALA A 247 -11.14 -5.88 5.88
C ALA A 247 -10.52 -5.97 4.47
N GLN A 248 -10.10 -4.84 3.92
CA GLN A 248 -9.41 -4.76 2.63
C GLN A 248 -8.07 -4.07 2.81
N SER A 249 -7.01 -4.74 2.35
CA SER A 249 -5.66 -4.17 2.41
C SER A 249 -5.45 -3.11 1.33
N LYS A 250 -4.74 -2.05 1.68
CA LYS A 250 -4.23 -1.04 0.75
C LYS A 250 -2.75 -0.86 0.99
N MET A 251 -1.98 -0.59 -0.05
CA MET A 251 -0.55 -0.34 0.10
C MET A 251 -0.07 0.64 -0.97
N ILE A 252 0.82 1.54 -0.57
CA ILE A 252 1.57 2.40 -1.47
C ILE A 252 3.04 1.99 -1.36
N VAL A 253 3.69 1.73 -2.50
CA VAL A 253 5.08 1.28 -2.53
C VAL A 253 5.89 2.18 -3.45
N LEU A 254 6.96 2.75 -2.91
CA LEU A 254 8.00 3.43 -3.68
C LEU A 254 9.20 2.49 -3.79
N THR A 255 9.46 1.99 -4.98
CA THR A 255 10.50 1.00 -5.24
C THR A 255 11.61 1.58 -6.11
N PHE A 256 12.84 1.19 -5.85
CA PHE A 256 14.01 1.45 -6.67
C PHE A 256 14.58 0.12 -7.15
N TYR A 257 14.56 -0.11 -8.45
CA TYR A 257 15.18 -1.28 -9.05
C TYR A 257 16.56 -0.92 -9.59
N PHE A 258 17.47 -1.87 -9.48
CA PHE A 258 18.85 -1.79 -9.97
C PHE A 258 19.09 -2.97 -10.92
N GLU A 259 19.32 -2.66 -12.18
CA GLU A 259 19.56 -3.61 -13.28
C GLU A 259 20.94 -3.42 -13.95
#